data_843809a48b2b7269406080bcd0d53b19
#
_entry.id   843809a48b2b7269406080bcd0d53b19
#
_cell.length_a   1.000
_cell.length_b   1.000
_cell.length_c   1.000
_cell.angle_alpha   90.00
_cell.angle_beta   90.00
_cell.angle_gamma   90.00
#
_symmetry.space_group_name_H-M   'P 1'
#
loop_
_entity.id
_entity.type
_entity.pdbx_description
1 polymer ?
#
loop_
_entity_poly.entity_id
_entity_poly.type
_entity_poly.pdbx_seq_one_letter_code
_entity_poly.pdbx_strand_id
1 'polypeptide(L)'
;FEFIFASPEKTDELCFPLETNGIYSCRNEQQIVINYFRWINGAIDFGSDMETYRLYLINHEVGHILGWGHVGCPKEDALAPVMMQQSKSTMGCVPYGWPIYEIIEKEFGIDTYSLLPESEEDS
;
A
#
# COMPACT_ATOMS: atom_id res chain seq x y z
N PHE A 1 -16.49 -3.51 -5.83
CA PHE A 1 -15.94 -3.46 -4.46
C PHE A 1 -16.33 -2.17 -3.77
N GLU A 2 -16.17 -2.11 -2.46
CA GLU A 2 -16.49 -0.92 -1.68
C GLU A 2 -15.34 -0.52 -0.76
N PHE A 3 -15.27 0.78 -0.49
CA PHE A 3 -14.34 1.34 0.49
C PHE A 3 -15.06 1.53 1.82
N ILE A 4 -14.42 1.09 2.90
CA ILE A 4 -14.93 1.26 4.26
C ILE A 4 -13.88 2.01 5.07
N PHE A 5 -14.26 3.15 5.63
CA PHE A 5 -13.42 3.86 6.58
C PHE A 5 -13.82 3.42 7.97
N ALA A 6 -12.91 2.86 8.73
CA ALA A 6 -13.21 2.22 10.01
C ALA A 6 -12.25 2.71 11.10
N SER A 7 -12.76 2.74 12.34
CA SER A 7 -11.92 2.97 13.51
C SER A 7 -10.86 1.88 13.62
N PRO A 8 -9.78 2.10 14.40
CA PRO A 8 -8.78 1.05 14.59
C PRO A 8 -9.39 -0.28 15.08
N GLU A 9 -10.29 -0.24 16.04
CA GLU A 9 -10.94 -1.46 16.57
C GLU A 9 -11.80 -2.14 15.51
N LYS A 10 -12.58 -1.38 14.76
CA LYS A 10 -13.42 -1.94 13.70
C LYS A 10 -12.60 -2.47 12.56
N THR A 11 -11.47 -1.83 12.26
CA THR A 11 -10.53 -2.31 11.26
C THR A 11 -9.99 -3.69 11.64
N ASP A 12 -9.55 -3.85 12.89
CA ASP A 12 -9.08 -5.15 13.38
C ASP A 12 -10.12 -6.24 13.24
N GLU A 13 -11.38 -5.90 13.55
CA GLU A 13 -12.50 -6.83 13.42
C GLU A 13 -12.76 -7.22 11.97
N LEU A 14 -12.85 -6.22 11.09
CA LEU A 14 -13.16 -6.44 9.67
C LEU A 14 -12.04 -7.13 8.91
N CYS A 15 -10.81 -6.92 9.35
CA CYS A 15 -9.63 -7.45 8.67
C CYS A 15 -9.20 -8.82 9.17
N PHE A 16 -9.78 -9.30 10.28
CA PHE A 16 -9.45 -10.63 10.80
C PHE A 16 -9.57 -11.69 9.69
N PRO A 17 -8.62 -12.64 9.55
CA PRO A 17 -7.52 -12.96 10.47
C PRO A 17 -6.21 -12.19 10.23
N LEU A 18 -6.18 -11.19 9.35
CA LEU A 18 -4.99 -10.36 9.19
C LEU A 18 -4.77 -9.52 10.44
N GLU A 19 -3.52 -9.41 10.87
CA GLU A 19 -3.16 -8.64 12.05
C GLU A 19 -2.91 -7.18 11.68
N THR A 20 -3.91 -6.32 11.88
CA THR A 20 -3.78 -4.89 11.60
C THR A 20 -3.35 -4.08 12.81
N ASN A 21 -3.42 -4.66 14.00
CA ASN A 21 -2.92 -4.08 15.26
C ASN A 21 -3.44 -2.67 15.55
N GLY A 22 -4.62 -2.34 15.05
CA GLY A 22 -5.21 -1.01 15.22
C GLY A 22 -4.52 0.08 14.40
N ILE A 23 -3.55 -0.25 13.56
CA ILE A 23 -2.75 0.75 12.83
C ILE A 23 -2.68 0.54 11.31
N TYR A 24 -3.02 -0.63 10.81
CA TYR A 24 -2.94 -0.91 9.38
C TYR A 24 -4.31 -1.08 8.76
N SER A 25 -4.40 -0.73 7.48
CA SER A 25 -5.57 -1.00 6.65
C SER A 25 -5.45 -2.39 6.03
N CYS A 26 -6.52 -2.88 5.45
CA CYS A 26 -6.50 -4.17 4.76
C CYS A 26 -7.48 -4.17 3.60
N ARG A 27 -7.44 -5.25 2.83
CA ARG A 27 -8.51 -5.57 1.92
C ARG A 27 -8.99 -7.00 2.15
N ASN A 28 -10.25 -7.26 1.88
CA ASN A 28 -10.80 -8.59 1.73
C ASN A 28 -11.52 -8.66 0.38
N GLU A 29 -12.13 -9.78 0.02
CA GLU A 29 -12.60 -10.06 -1.33
C GLU A 29 -13.18 -8.89 -2.12
N GLN A 30 -14.10 -8.15 -1.53
CA GLN A 30 -14.82 -7.07 -2.21
C GLN A 30 -14.72 -5.73 -1.48
N GLN A 31 -13.95 -5.68 -0.41
CA GLN A 31 -13.87 -4.51 0.44
C GLN A 31 -12.43 -4.06 0.63
N ILE A 32 -12.25 -2.74 0.59
CA ILE A 32 -11.01 -2.09 1.01
C ILE A 32 -11.34 -1.42 2.34
N VAL A 33 -10.68 -1.85 3.41
CA VAL A 33 -10.89 -1.29 4.75
C VAL A 33 -9.76 -0.33 5.05
N ILE A 34 -10.08 0.96 5.10
CA ILE A 34 -9.12 2.01 5.40
C ILE A 34 -9.18 2.29 6.91
N ASN A 35 -8.06 2.08 7.59
CA ASN A 35 -7.94 2.39 8.99
C ASN A 35 -7.93 3.92 9.16
N TYR A 36 -8.90 4.44 9.90
CA TYR A 36 -9.06 5.88 10.09
C TYR A 36 -7.83 6.51 10.75
N PHE A 37 -7.14 5.76 11.62
CA PHE A 37 -5.89 6.20 12.22
C PHE A 37 -4.86 6.56 11.13
N ARG A 38 -4.70 5.67 10.14
CA ARG A 38 -3.76 5.90 9.02
C ARG A 38 -4.21 7.04 8.12
N TRP A 39 -5.51 7.12 7.87
CA TRP A 39 -6.03 8.19 7.02
C TRP A 39 -5.73 9.57 7.58
N ILE A 40 -5.84 9.73 8.92
CA ILE A 40 -5.60 11.01 9.59
C ILE A 40 -4.11 11.25 9.85
N ASN A 41 -3.38 10.23 10.28
CA ASN A 41 -2.01 10.39 10.76
C ASN A 41 -0.93 10.07 9.73
N GLY A 42 -1.27 9.34 8.65
CA GLY A 42 -0.30 8.96 7.63
C GLY A 42 0.69 7.91 8.12
N ALA A 43 1.90 7.97 7.63
CA ALA A 43 3.00 7.10 8.00
C ALA A 43 4.29 7.90 8.16
N ILE A 44 5.21 7.40 8.97
CA ILE A 44 6.42 8.13 9.38
C ILE A 44 7.22 8.62 8.17
N ASP A 45 7.44 7.75 7.18
CA ASP A 45 8.29 8.08 6.05
C ASP A 45 7.67 9.09 5.09
N PHE A 46 6.36 9.35 5.21
CA PHE A 46 5.69 10.39 4.42
C PHE A 46 5.72 11.75 5.12
N GLY A 47 6.14 11.80 6.38
CA GLY A 47 6.15 13.05 7.14
C GLY A 47 4.76 13.69 7.19
N SER A 48 4.67 14.96 6.81
CA SER A 48 3.41 15.70 6.78
C SER A 48 2.71 15.66 5.43
N ASP A 49 3.24 14.92 4.45
CA ASP A 49 2.67 14.81 3.11
C ASP A 49 1.48 13.84 3.10
N MET A 50 0.36 14.29 3.62
CA MET A 50 -0.86 13.48 3.73
C MET A 50 -1.49 13.21 2.36
N GLU A 51 -1.33 14.11 1.41
CA GLU A 51 -1.89 13.93 0.07
C GLU A 51 -1.25 12.73 -0.63
N THR A 52 0.08 12.65 -0.62
CA THR A 52 0.80 11.52 -1.20
C THR A 52 0.49 10.23 -0.46
N TYR A 53 0.43 10.27 0.87
CA TYR A 53 0.11 9.07 1.65
C TYR A 53 -1.27 8.51 1.31
N ARG A 54 -2.28 9.37 1.26
CA ARG A 54 -3.65 8.94 0.97
C ARG A 54 -3.78 8.39 -0.45
N LEU A 55 -3.10 9.00 -1.41
CA LEU A 55 -3.03 8.49 -2.77
C LEU A 55 -2.39 7.10 -2.80
N TYR A 56 -1.25 6.95 -2.13
CA TYR A 56 -0.58 5.65 -1.99
C TYR A 56 -1.52 4.60 -1.40
N LEU A 57 -2.18 4.92 -0.29
CA LEU A 57 -3.01 3.97 0.44
C LEU A 57 -4.15 3.43 -0.44
N ILE A 58 -4.86 4.32 -1.12
CA ILE A 58 -5.95 3.93 -2.01
C ILE A 58 -5.41 3.07 -3.17
N ASN A 59 -4.36 3.52 -3.83
CA ASN A 59 -3.81 2.79 -4.98
C ASN A 59 -3.21 1.44 -4.59
N HIS A 60 -2.60 1.35 -3.40
CA HIS A 60 -2.06 0.10 -2.87
C HIS A 60 -3.17 -0.94 -2.70
N GLU A 61 -4.26 -0.56 -2.06
CA GLU A 61 -5.36 -1.49 -1.80
C GLU A 61 -6.10 -1.86 -3.09
N VAL A 62 -6.27 -0.92 -4.01
CA VAL A 62 -6.81 -1.22 -5.34
C VAL A 62 -5.89 -2.19 -6.09
N GLY A 63 -4.59 -2.04 -5.96
CA GLY A 63 -3.62 -2.95 -6.58
C GLY A 63 -3.82 -4.39 -6.12
N HIS A 64 -4.09 -4.60 -4.84
CA HIS A 64 -4.42 -5.95 -4.33
C HIS A 64 -5.68 -6.52 -4.99
N ILE A 65 -6.69 -5.69 -5.21
CA ILE A 65 -7.93 -6.14 -5.89
C ILE A 65 -7.62 -6.55 -7.32
N LEU A 66 -6.68 -5.87 -7.97
CA LEU A 66 -6.24 -6.21 -9.32
C LEU A 66 -5.31 -7.43 -9.37
N GLY A 67 -4.96 -7.98 -8.23
CA GLY A 67 -4.15 -9.20 -8.14
C GLY A 67 -2.67 -8.98 -7.88
N TRP A 68 -2.23 -7.75 -7.64
CA TRP A 68 -0.82 -7.47 -7.36
C TRP A 68 -0.48 -7.75 -5.91
N GLY A 69 0.62 -8.48 -5.69
CA GLY A 69 1.16 -8.75 -4.36
C GLY A 69 2.21 -7.72 -3.95
N HIS A 70 2.71 -7.86 -2.74
CA HIS A 70 3.71 -6.94 -2.20
C HIS A 70 5.06 -7.07 -2.87
N VAL A 71 5.76 -5.95 -3.00
CA VAL A 71 7.13 -5.89 -3.50
C VAL A 71 7.98 -5.03 -2.57
N GLY A 72 9.28 -5.07 -2.73
CA GLY A 72 10.20 -4.27 -1.94
C GLY A 72 10.73 -3.07 -2.70
N CYS A 73 11.58 -2.28 -2.02
CA CYS A 73 12.26 -1.14 -2.61
C CYS A 73 13.30 -1.63 -3.62
N PRO A 74 13.28 -1.17 -4.89
CA PRO A 74 14.25 -1.64 -5.89
C PRO A 74 15.67 -1.17 -5.63
N LYS A 75 15.84 0.04 -5.14
CA LYS A 75 17.14 0.55 -4.69
C LYS A 75 16.94 1.85 -3.92
N GLU A 76 17.95 2.20 -3.12
CA GLU A 76 17.92 3.45 -2.35
C GLU A 76 17.68 4.66 -3.27
N ASP A 77 16.88 5.59 -2.80
CA ASP A 77 16.49 6.83 -3.49
C ASP A 77 15.62 6.65 -4.74
N ALA A 78 15.25 5.43 -5.10
CA ALA A 78 14.26 5.22 -6.15
C ALA A 78 12.85 5.56 -5.65
N LEU A 79 11.93 5.86 -6.56
CA LEU A 79 10.52 6.01 -6.19
C LEU A 79 10.01 4.67 -5.66
N ALA A 80 9.29 4.72 -4.54
CA ALA A 80 8.74 3.51 -3.95
C ALA A 80 7.61 2.94 -4.83
N PRO A 81 7.61 1.62 -5.09
CA PRO A 81 6.48 1.00 -5.79
C PRO A 81 5.20 1.14 -4.96
N VAL A 82 4.07 1.31 -5.62
CA VAL A 82 2.79 1.44 -4.91
C VAL A 82 2.46 0.16 -4.16
N MET A 83 2.90 -1.00 -4.66
CA MET A 83 2.67 -2.28 -3.98
C MET A 83 3.67 -2.60 -2.89
N MET A 84 4.60 -1.69 -2.59
CA MET A 84 5.43 -1.78 -1.42
C MET A 84 4.63 -1.35 -0.19
N GLN A 85 4.90 -1.99 0.95
CA GLN A 85 4.19 -1.68 2.21
C GLN A 85 4.75 -0.40 2.85
N GLN A 86 4.52 0.73 2.20
CA GLN A 86 5.10 2.01 2.59
C GLN A 86 4.55 2.53 3.93
N SER A 87 3.40 2.02 4.39
CA SER A 87 2.89 2.37 5.73
C SER A 87 3.82 1.86 6.84
N LYS A 88 4.57 0.81 6.57
CA LYS A 88 5.54 0.27 7.52
C LYS A 88 6.90 0.95 7.38
N SER A 89 7.42 1.02 6.17
CA SER A 89 8.69 1.65 5.86
C SER A 89 8.87 1.75 4.36
N THR A 90 9.53 2.79 3.88
CA THR A 90 9.92 2.90 2.46
C THR A 90 11.27 2.26 2.19
N MET A 91 11.95 1.76 3.20
CA MET A 91 13.22 1.01 3.09
C MET A 91 14.28 1.75 2.25
N GLY A 92 14.33 3.07 2.37
CA GLY A 92 15.27 3.89 1.60
C GLY A 92 14.73 4.42 0.27
N CYS A 93 13.57 3.97 -0.17
CA CYS A 93 12.90 4.54 -1.33
C CYS A 93 12.24 5.88 -0.99
N VAL A 94 11.98 6.69 -2.01
CA VAL A 94 11.23 7.93 -1.87
C VAL A 94 9.74 7.59 -1.81
N PRO A 95 8.99 8.05 -0.79
CA PRO A 95 7.55 7.79 -0.69
C PRO A 95 6.81 8.22 -1.96
N TYR A 96 5.95 7.35 -2.48
CA TYR A 96 5.30 7.61 -3.76
C TYR A 96 3.95 6.90 -3.83
N GLY A 97 2.98 7.51 -4.48
CA GLY A 97 1.61 7.02 -4.49
C GLY A 97 1.09 6.53 -5.84
N TRP A 98 1.85 6.67 -6.92
CA TRP A 98 1.40 6.26 -8.25
C TRP A 98 1.98 4.90 -8.64
N PRO A 99 1.22 4.05 -9.36
CA PRO A 99 1.67 2.71 -9.76
C PRO A 99 2.59 2.76 -10.99
N ILE A 100 3.72 3.46 -10.86
CA ILE A 100 4.61 3.72 -12.00
C ILE A 100 5.18 2.43 -12.60
N TYR A 101 5.62 1.48 -11.77
CA TYR A 101 6.21 0.24 -12.25
C TYR A 101 5.19 -0.65 -12.95
N GLU A 102 4.01 -0.72 -12.38
CA GLU A 102 2.90 -1.55 -12.86
C GLU A 102 2.35 -1.02 -14.18
N ILE A 103 2.27 0.31 -14.31
CA ILE A 103 1.79 0.97 -15.52
C ILE A 103 2.78 0.79 -16.67
N ILE A 104 4.08 0.86 -16.42
CA ILE A 104 5.09 0.66 -17.45
C ILE A 104 4.95 -0.72 -18.08
N GLU A 105 4.74 -1.75 -17.26
CA GLU A 105 4.48 -3.09 -17.77
C GLU A 105 3.26 -3.12 -18.69
N LYS A 106 2.15 -2.55 -18.22
CA LYS A 106 0.89 -2.60 -18.94
C LYS A 106 0.93 -1.82 -20.27
N GLU A 107 1.49 -0.60 -20.25
CA GLU A 107 1.46 0.30 -21.40
C GLU A 107 2.55 0.02 -22.43
N PHE A 108 3.70 -0.46 -22.00
CA PHE A 108 4.86 -0.63 -22.87
C PHE A 108 5.32 -2.08 -23.02
N GLY A 109 4.67 -3.00 -22.35
CA GLY A 109 5.04 -4.42 -22.40
C GLY A 109 6.37 -4.75 -21.74
N ILE A 110 6.90 -3.82 -20.95
CA ILE A 110 8.14 -4.02 -20.19
C ILE A 110 7.78 -4.48 -18.78
N ASP A 111 8.17 -5.71 -18.45
CA ASP A 111 7.87 -6.29 -17.16
C ASP A 111 8.82 -5.77 -16.07
N THR A 112 8.59 -4.51 -15.65
CA THR A 112 9.35 -3.93 -14.55
C THR A 112 8.89 -4.44 -13.20
N TYR A 113 7.61 -4.85 -13.09
CA TYR A 113 7.04 -5.28 -11.83
C TYR A 113 7.66 -6.60 -11.33
N SER A 114 7.83 -7.58 -12.22
CA SER A 114 8.42 -8.86 -11.83
C SER A 114 9.91 -8.76 -11.50
N LEU A 115 10.57 -7.66 -11.86
CA LEU A 115 11.96 -7.40 -11.50
C LEU A 115 12.11 -6.74 -10.13
N LEU A 116 10.99 -6.35 -9.49
CA LEU A 116 11.04 -5.75 -8.17
C LEU A 116 11.32 -6.82 -7.10
N PRO A 117 12.04 -6.45 -6.02
CA PRO A 117 12.29 -7.38 -4.94
C PRO A 117 10.98 -7.86 -4.30
N GLU A 118 10.96 -9.11 -3.86
CA GLU A 118 9.82 -9.64 -3.13
C GLU A 118 9.78 -9.07 -1.72
N SER A 119 8.58 -9.02 -1.16
CA SER A 119 8.35 -8.68 0.23
C SER A 119 7.76 -9.89 0.95
N GLU A 120 8.32 -10.25 2.10
CA GLU A 120 7.85 -11.39 2.89
C GLU A 120 6.69 -11.04 3.82
N GLU A 121 6.35 -9.76 3.92
CA GLU A 121 5.33 -9.31 4.85
C GLU A 121 3.94 -9.29 4.22
N ASP A 122 2.94 -9.64 5.03
CA ASP A 122 1.53 -9.60 4.64
C ASP A 122 0.93 -8.22 4.94
N SER A 123 -0.17 -7.92 4.28
CA SER A 123 -0.97 -6.70 4.33
C SER A 123 -0.41 -5.57 3.49
#